data_2aecfe7f989353559b2261954ccd1ffb
#
_entry.id   2aecfe7f989353559b2261954ccd1ffb
#
_cell.length_a   1.000
_cell.length_b   1.000
_cell.length_c   1.000
_cell.angle_alpha   90.00
_cell.angle_beta   90.00
_cell.angle_gamma   90.00
#
_symmetry.space_group_name_H-M   'P 1'
#
loop_
_entity.id
_entity.type
_entity.pdbx_description
1 polymer ?
#
loop_
_entity_poly.entity_id
_entity_poly.type
_entity_poly.pdbx_seq_one_letter_code
_entity_poly.pdbx_strand_id
1 'polypeptide(L)'
;MSDPPGKREEGGQYVSEENKALVREGIRIWTTGDFDAANEIYSPDYVNHQHHHPSDPQDLHGVEAMKEFAAEFRKAFPDFHDSVDIQLAEGDLVATRFTSMGTHKGTFMAIEPTNKELSWTGISIDRIANGKIVKSWANYDMMGMMQQLGAVSPQE
;
A
#
# COMPACT_ATOMS: atom_id res chain seq x y z
N MET A 1 -9.38 -45.16 1.84
CA MET A 1 -8.19 -44.70 2.58
C MET A 1 -8.30 -43.18 2.67
N SER A 2 -8.66 -42.68 3.81
CA SER A 2 -8.80 -41.23 4.01
C SER A 2 -7.44 -40.65 4.34
N ASP A 3 -6.97 -39.65 3.58
CA ASP A 3 -5.77 -38.89 3.90
C ASP A 3 -5.92 -38.27 5.31
N PRO A 4 -4.89 -38.29 6.15
CA PRO A 4 -4.94 -37.66 7.47
C PRO A 4 -5.09 -36.14 7.32
N PRO A 5 -5.95 -35.49 8.13
CA PRO A 5 -6.34 -34.08 7.97
C PRO A 5 -5.25 -33.02 8.28
N GLY A 6 -4.04 -33.42 8.67
CA GLY A 6 -3.03 -32.48 9.17
C GLY A 6 -2.06 -31.89 8.14
N LYS A 7 -1.88 -32.49 6.95
CA LYS A 7 -0.82 -32.03 6.02
C LYS A 7 -1.21 -30.89 5.08
N ARG A 8 -2.51 -30.64 4.87
CA ARG A 8 -2.96 -29.54 4.01
C ARG A 8 -2.99 -28.20 4.74
N GLU A 9 -3.21 -28.20 6.04
CA GLU A 9 -3.24 -26.98 6.85
C GLU A 9 -1.85 -26.39 7.08
N GLU A 10 -0.83 -27.23 7.29
CA GLU A 10 0.54 -26.76 7.50
C GLU A 10 1.13 -26.08 6.25
N GLY A 11 0.91 -26.65 5.05
CA GLY A 11 1.37 -26.07 3.79
C GLY A 11 0.65 -24.74 3.47
N GLY A 12 -0.65 -24.65 3.69
CA GLY A 12 -1.45 -23.46 3.49
C GLY A 12 -1.07 -22.32 4.44
N GLN A 13 -0.80 -22.63 5.69
CA GLN A 13 -0.38 -21.66 6.69
C GLN A 13 1.03 -21.12 6.40
N TYR A 14 1.94 -21.95 5.91
CA TYR A 14 3.29 -21.53 5.51
C TYR A 14 3.26 -20.54 4.36
N VAL A 15 2.51 -20.84 3.30
CA VAL A 15 2.33 -19.94 2.14
C VAL A 15 1.69 -18.61 2.57
N SER A 16 0.72 -18.65 3.49
CA SER A 16 0.08 -17.44 4.02
C SER A 16 1.06 -16.53 4.76
N GLU A 17 1.96 -17.08 5.58
CA GLU A 17 2.97 -16.28 6.30
C GLU A 17 4.04 -15.70 5.35
N GLU A 18 4.46 -16.47 4.35
CA GLU A 18 5.38 -15.99 3.31
C GLU A 18 4.76 -14.84 2.50
N ASN A 19 3.51 -14.96 2.09
CA ASN A 19 2.78 -13.92 1.37
C ASN A 19 2.61 -12.65 2.20
N LYS A 20 2.29 -12.77 3.48
CA LYS A 20 2.22 -11.64 4.40
C LYS A 20 3.58 -10.95 4.56
N ALA A 21 4.66 -11.72 4.67
CA ALA A 21 6.02 -11.18 4.77
C ALA A 21 6.41 -10.41 3.50
N LEU A 22 6.06 -10.94 2.33
CA LEU A 22 6.30 -10.27 1.04
C LEU A 22 5.57 -8.92 0.97
N VAL A 23 4.31 -8.86 1.37
CA VAL A 23 3.53 -7.61 1.39
C VAL A 23 4.11 -6.62 2.40
N ARG A 24 4.55 -7.07 3.58
CA ARG A 24 5.26 -6.19 4.54
C ARG A 24 6.53 -5.60 3.95
N GLU A 25 7.28 -6.36 3.17
CA GLU A 25 8.45 -5.86 2.47
C GLU A 25 8.08 -4.82 1.41
N GLY A 26 6.99 -5.03 0.67
CA GLY A 26 6.42 -4.02 -0.22
C GLY A 26 6.09 -2.71 0.50
N ILE A 27 5.44 -2.80 1.67
CA ILE A 27 5.13 -1.63 2.51
C ILE A 27 6.41 -0.95 3.01
N ARG A 28 7.45 -1.72 3.36
CA ARG A 28 8.75 -1.18 3.74
C ARG A 28 9.36 -0.34 2.62
N ILE A 29 9.26 -0.78 1.37
CA ILE A 29 9.76 -0.04 0.20
C ILE A 29 9.08 1.33 0.09
N TRP A 30 7.78 1.40 0.26
CA TRP A 30 7.04 2.66 0.29
C TRP A 30 7.50 3.57 1.44
N THR A 31 7.66 3.00 2.63
CA THR A 31 8.10 3.72 3.83
C THR A 31 9.52 4.24 3.72
N THR A 32 10.45 3.46 3.21
CA THR A 32 11.88 3.81 3.17
C THR A 32 12.29 4.53 1.89
N GLY A 33 11.54 4.36 0.79
CA GLY A 33 11.93 4.82 -0.53
C GLY A 33 13.05 3.99 -1.16
N ASP A 34 13.26 2.76 -0.69
CA ASP A 34 14.22 1.79 -1.23
C ASP A 34 13.67 1.16 -2.51
N PHE A 35 13.57 1.97 -3.57
CA PHE A 35 12.98 1.53 -4.83
C PHE A 35 13.84 0.56 -5.63
N ASP A 36 15.13 0.42 -5.30
CA ASP A 36 15.99 -0.58 -5.93
C ASP A 36 15.53 -2.00 -5.59
N ALA A 37 15.05 -2.20 -4.35
CA ALA A 37 14.49 -3.47 -3.91
C ALA A 37 13.12 -3.80 -4.53
N ALA A 38 12.43 -2.85 -5.15
CA ALA A 38 11.07 -3.04 -5.65
C ALA A 38 10.96 -4.14 -6.71
N ASN A 39 11.98 -4.30 -7.57
CA ASN A 39 11.98 -5.32 -8.61
C ASN A 39 12.06 -6.75 -8.06
N GLU A 40 12.52 -6.94 -6.83
CA GLU A 40 12.54 -8.25 -6.16
C GLU A 40 11.15 -8.61 -5.61
N ILE A 41 10.35 -7.60 -5.27
CA ILE A 41 9.06 -7.74 -4.57
C ILE A 41 7.88 -7.66 -5.53
N TYR A 42 7.92 -6.75 -6.51
CA TYR A 42 6.84 -6.53 -7.46
C TYR A 42 7.15 -7.13 -8.83
N SER A 43 6.10 -7.63 -9.49
CA SER A 43 6.20 -8.05 -10.89
C SER A 43 6.52 -6.86 -11.81
N PRO A 44 7.28 -7.05 -12.90
CA PRO A 44 7.43 -6.02 -13.93
C PRO A 44 6.09 -5.51 -14.46
N ASP A 45 5.08 -6.41 -14.58
CA ASP A 45 3.72 -6.12 -15.06
C ASP A 45 2.74 -5.81 -13.92
N TYR A 46 3.25 -5.35 -12.77
CA TYR A 46 2.44 -4.99 -11.61
C TYR A 46 1.35 -3.98 -11.97
N VAL A 47 0.15 -4.16 -11.42
CA VAL A 47 -0.95 -3.20 -11.57
C VAL A 47 -1.43 -2.75 -10.20
N ASN A 48 -1.43 -1.45 -9.99
CA ASN A 48 -1.96 -0.84 -8.79
C ASN A 48 -3.27 -0.10 -9.11
N HIS A 49 -4.38 -0.64 -8.59
CA HIS A 49 -5.71 -0.05 -8.72
C HIS A 49 -5.92 0.95 -7.56
N GLN A 50 -5.31 2.12 -7.68
CA GLN A 50 -5.49 3.21 -6.73
C GLN A 50 -6.34 4.30 -7.37
N HIS A 51 -7.51 4.53 -6.81
CA HIS A 51 -8.34 5.66 -7.22
C HIS A 51 -7.95 6.89 -6.40
N HIS A 52 -6.89 7.59 -6.83
CA HIS A 52 -6.36 8.75 -6.12
C HIS A 52 -7.21 10.00 -6.30
N HIS A 53 -7.93 10.08 -7.42
CA HIS A 53 -8.80 11.22 -7.71
C HIS A 53 -9.99 10.77 -8.55
N PRO A 54 -11.22 11.22 -8.24
CA PRO A 54 -12.42 10.85 -9.01
C PRO A 54 -12.36 11.24 -10.49
N SER A 55 -11.53 12.23 -10.84
CA SER A 55 -11.35 12.69 -12.23
C SER A 55 -10.15 12.09 -12.94
N ASP A 56 -9.31 11.31 -12.24
CA ASP A 56 -8.19 10.58 -12.83
C ASP A 56 -8.12 9.16 -12.25
N PRO A 57 -9.02 8.27 -12.70
CA PRO A 57 -9.09 6.90 -12.21
C PRO A 57 -8.06 5.97 -12.88
N GLN A 58 -6.91 6.49 -13.31
CA GLN A 58 -5.94 5.66 -14.00
C GLN A 58 -5.19 4.75 -13.04
N ASP A 59 -5.22 3.47 -13.35
CA ASP A 59 -4.40 2.47 -12.68
C ASP A 59 -2.91 2.72 -13.00
N LEU A 60 -2.04 2.46 -12.04
CA LEU A 60 -0.61 2.44 -12.28
C LEU A 60 -0.22 1.10 -12.91
N HIS A 61 0.31 1.13 -14.10
CA HIS A 61 0.75 -0.05 -14.84
C HIS A 61 2.27 -0.17 -14.85
N GLY A 62 2.76 -1.30 -14.33
CA GLY A 62 4.17 -1.61 -14.21
C GLY A 62 4.81 -1.09 -12.92
N VAL A 63 5.88 -1.79 -12.51
CA VAL A 63 6.61 -1.45 -11.29
C VAL A 63 7.29 -0.07 -11.39
N GLU A 64 7.69 0.35 -12.57
CA GLU A 64 8.33 1.66 -12.76
C GLU A 64 7.34 2.82 -12.54
N ALA A 65 6.11 2.70 -13.04
CA ALA A 65 5.07 3.71 -12.76
C ALA A 65 4.74 3.80 -11.25
N MET A 66 4.75 2.66 -10.56
CA MET A 66 4.58 2.64 -9.09
C MET A 66 5.73 3.35 -8.39
N LYS A 67 6.99 3.12 -8.80
CA LYS A 67 8.17 3.79 -8.23
C LYS A 67 8.12 5.30 -8.42
N GLU A 68 7.79 5.75 -9.64
CA GLU A 68 7.63 7.18 -9.95
C GLU A 68 6.56 7.82 -9.08
N PHE A 69 5.39 7.19 -8.97
CA PHE A 69 4.32 7.66 -8.11
C PHE A 69 4.74 7.74 -6.64
N ALA A 70 5.36 6.69 -6.12
CA ALA A 70 5.83 6.65 -4.74
C ALA A 70 6.91 7.72 -4.47
N ALA A 71 7.80 7.96 -5.43
CA ALA A 71 8.81 9.02 -5.32
C ALA A 71 8.17 10.42 -5.28
N GLU A 72 7.16 10.69 -6.12
CA GLU A 72 6.42 11.95 -6.10
C GLU A 72 5.64 12.14 -4.78
N PHE A 73 4.97 11.07 -4.29
CA PHE A 73 4.28 11.11 -3.02
C PHE A 73 5.23 11.44 -1.85
N ARG A 74 6.44 10.86 -1.86
CA ARG A 74 7.47 11.15 -0.85
C ARG A 74 8.03 12.56 -0.91
N LYS A 75 7.93 13.27 -2.03
CA LYS A 75 8.25 14.71 -2.08
C LYS A 75 7.25 15.52 -1.26
N ALA A 76 5.97 15.14 -1.28
CA ALA A 76 4.95 15.78 -0.48
C ALA A 76 5.07 15.41 1.01
N PHE A 77 5.45 14.17 1.31
CA PHE A 77 5.60 13.61 2.65
C PHE A 77 6.96 12.91 2.82
N PRO A 78 8.07 13.66 3.02
CA PRO A 78 9.42 13.07 3.04
C PRO A 78 9.67 12.07 4.17
N ASP A 79 8.96 12.22 5.29
CA ASP A 79 8.99 11.36 6.47
C ASP A 79 7.87 10.31 6.49
N PHE A 80 7.23 10.09 5.32
CA PHE A 80 6.15 9.11 5.18
C PHE A 80 6.53 7.73 5.70
N HIS A 81 5.66 7.13 6.49
CA HIS A 81 5.76 5.75 6.89
C HIS A 81 4.40 5.12 7.15
N ASP A 82 4.32 3.83 6.88
CA ASP A 82 3.18 2.98 7.17
C ASP A 82 3.48 2.05 8.35
N SER A 83 2.47 1.86 9.19
CA SER A 83 2.46 0.83 10.23
C SER A 83 1.37 -0.19 9.90
N VAL A 84 1.73 -1.46 9.85
CA VAL A 84 0.78 -2.56 9.64
C VAL A 84 0.01 -2.78 10.92
N ASP A 85 -1.32 -2.61 10.88
CA ASP A 85 -2.21 -2.82 12.02
C ASP A 85 -2.74 -4.26 12.06
N ILE A 86 -3.29 -4.72 10.92
CA ILE A 86 -3.91 -6.04 10.78
C ILE A 86 -3.54 -6.61 9.41
N GLN A 87 -3.22 -7.89 9.36
CA GLN A 87 -2.93 -8.58 8.12
C GLN A 87 -3.59 -9.95 8.10
N LEU A 88 -4.34 -10.22 7.05
CA LEU A 88 -5.02 -11.49 6.79
C LEU A 88 -4.58 -12.02 5.43
N ALA A 89 -4.47 -13.33 5.30
CA ALA A 89 -4.15 -13.96 4.02
C ALA A 89 -5.07 -15.15 3.76
N GLU A 90 -5.55 -15.26 2.52
CA GLU A 90 -6.31 -16.38 2.01
C GLU A 90 -5.93 -16.66 0.56
N GLY A 91 -5.45 -17.87 0.30
CA GLY A 91 -4.97 -18.25 -1.03
C GLY A 91 -3.80 -17.37 -1.49
N ASP A 92 -3.97 -16.72 -2.63
CA ASP A 92 -2.99 -15.82 -3.23
C ASP A 92 -3.20 -14.33 -2.84
N LEU A 93 -4.15 -14.04 -1.93
CA LEU A 93 -4.50 -12.70 -1.51
C LEU A 93 -4.03 -12.40 -0.08
N VAL A 94 -3.55 -11.19 0.11
CA VAL A 94 -3.24 -10.62 1.43
C VAL A 94 -3.98 -9.31 1.59
N ALA A 95 -4.81 -9.21 2.63
CA ALA A 95 -5.45 -7.97 3.04
C ALA A 95 -4.66 -7.35 4.19
N THR A 96 -4.31 -6.08 4.06
CA THR A 96 -3.54 -5.34 5.07
C THR A 96 -4.26 -4.04 5.43
N ARG A 97 -4.63 -3.88 6.70
CA ARG A 97 -4.98 -2.57 7.24
C ARG A 97 -3.72 -1.92 7.79
N PHE A 98 -3.54 -0.66 7.46
CA PHE A 98 -2.38 0.11 7.88
C PHE A 98 -2.78 1.52 8.35
N THR A 99 -1.91 2.11 9.16
CA THR A 99 -1.94 3.51 9.53
C THR A 99 -0.72 4.19 8.93
N SER A 100 -0.96 5.24 8.15
CA SER A 100 0.05 6.07 7.53
C SER A 100 0.24 7.36 8.30
N MET A 101 1.46 7.85 8.33
CA MET A 101 1.81 9.15 8.91
C MET A 101 2.81 9.85 7.99
N GLY A 102 2.76 11.18 8.00
CA GLY A 102 3.73 12.01 7.30
C GLY A 102 3.48 13.49 7.53
N THR A 103 4.54 14.30 7.35
CA THR A 103 4.49 15.76 7.44
C THR A 103 4.38 16.34 6.03
N HIS A 104 3.37 17.17 5.81
CA HIS A 104 3.10 17.81 4.52
C HIS A 104 4.11 18.92 4.22
N LYS A 105 5.18 18.56 3.49
CA LYS A 105 6.33 19.41 3.15
C LYS A 105 6.40 19.81 1.68
N GLY A 106 5.68 19.14 0.80
CA GLY A 106 5.61 19.43 -0.63
C GLY A 106 4.18 19.56 -1.12
N THR A 107 3.97 20.07 -2.32
CA THR A 107 2.63 20.20 -2.91
C THR A 107 1.96 18.83 -3.02
N PHE A 108 0.73 18.71 -2.54
CA PHE A 108 -0.08 17.50 -2.63
C PHE A 108 -1.50 17.87 -3.08
N MET A 109 -1.97 17.25 -4.18
CA MET A 109 -3.30 17.52 -4.77
C MET A 109 -3.60 19.02 -4.92
N ALA A 110 -2.64 19.78 -5.45
CA ALA A 110 -2.68 21.23 -5.61
C ALA A 110 -2.77 22.04 -4.29
N ILE A 111 -2.54 21.40 -3.14
CA ILE A 111 -2.44 22.06 -1.85
C ILE A 111 -0.97 22.35 -1.56
N GLU A 112 -0.64 23.63 -1.33
CA GLU A 112 0.71 24.04 -0.96
C GLU A 112 1.11 23.49 0.42
N PRO A 113 2.42 23.30 0.68
CA PRO A 113 2.91 22.76 1.95
C PRO A 113 2.33 23.45 3.18
N THR A 114 1.70 22.67 4.05
CA THR A 114 1.10 23.18 5.30
C THR A 114 2.00 23.00 6.52
N ASN A 115 3.04 22.18 6.41
CA ASN A 115 3.90 21.71 7.50
C ASN A 115 3.16 20.96 8.63
N LYS A 116 1.94 20.50 8.36
CA LYS A 116 1.17 19.72 9.32
C LYS A 116 1.61 18.26 9.30
N GLU A 117 1.65 17.65 10.47
CA GLU A 117 1.65 16.18 10.59
C GLU A 117 0.25 15.66 10.33
N LEU A 118 0.16 14.68 9.43
CA LEU A 118 -1.07 13.98 9.10
C LEU A 118 -0.97 12.52 9.52
N SER A 119 -2.11 11.96 9.90
CA SER A 119 -2.28 10.52 10.08
C SER A 119 -3.57 10.08 9.41
N TRP A 120 -3.50 9.00 8.64
CA TRP A 120 -4.67 8.44 7.96
C TRP A 120 -4.59 6.93 7.93
N THR A 121 -5.71 6.27 7.75
CA THR A 121 -5.77 4.80 7.63
C THR A 121 -6.07 4.38 6.20
N GLY A 122 -5.70 3.15 5.87
CA GLY A 122 -6.05 2.54 4.60
C GLY A 122 -6.13 1.03 4.72
N ILE A 123 -6.64 0.43 3.66
CA ILE A 123 -6.65 -1.02 3.46
C ILE A 123 -6.18 -1.29 2.04
N SER A 124 -5.21 -2.21 1.90
CA SER A 124 -4.87 -2.80 0.62
C SER A 124 -5.27 -4.28 0.56
N ILE A 125 -5.51 -4.75 -0.65
CA ILE A 125 -5.55 -6.17 -0.96
C ILE A 125 -4.51 -6.40 -2.04
N ASP A 126 -3.57 -7.30 -1.78
CA ASP A 126 -2.46 -7.60 -2.67
C ASP A 126 -2.56 -9.03 -3.17
N ARG A 127 -2.41 -9.24 -4.48
CA ARG A 127 -2.34 -10.57 -5.09
C ARG A 127 -0.90 -10.95 -5.36
N ILE A 128 -0.56 -12.16 -4.95
CA ILE A 128 0.78 -12.73 -5.10
C ILE A 128 0.75 -13.84 -6.15
N ALA A 129 1.69 -13.83 -7.08
CA ALA A 129 1.94 -14.91 -8.01
C ALA A 129 3.45 -15.06 -8.23
N ASN A 130 3.93 -16.31 -8.25
CA ASN A 130 5.33 -16.64 -8.46
C ASN A 130 6.29 -15.87 -7.53
N GLY A 131 5.90 -15.70 -6.27
CA GLY A 131 6.71 -15.02 -5.24
C GLY A 131 6.81 -13.51 -5.41
N LYS A 132 5.93 -12.88 -6.18
CA LYS A 132 5.89 -11.43 -6.40
C LYS A 132 4.48 -10.87 -6.25
N ILE A 133 4.38 -9.61 -5.84
CA ILE A 133 3.12 -8.87 -5.86
C ILE A 133 2.83 -8.51 -7.31
N VAL A 134 1.70 -8.99 -7.83
CA VAL A 134 1.30 -8.78 -9.23
C VAL A 134 0.20 -7.75 -9.38
N LYS A 135 -0.58 -7.52 -8.31
CA LYS A 135 -1.71 -6.60 -8.33
C LYS A 135 -2.05 -6.13 -6.93
N SER A 136 -2.44 -4.88 -6.81
CA SER A 136 -2.93 -4.28 -5.56
C SER A 136 -4.19 -3.47 -5.79
N TRP A 137 -5.08 -3.49 -4.80
CA TRP A 137 -6.21 -2.59 -4.66
C TRP A 137 -6.08 -1.87 -3.33
N ALA A 138 -6.12 -0.56 -3.33
CA ALA A 138 -5.98 0.20 -2.09
C ALA A 138 -7.02 1.30 -1.97
N ASN A 139 -7.50 1.49 -0.75
CA ASN A 139 -8.38 2.59 -0.38
C ASN A 139 -7.81 3.28 0.86
N TYR A 140 -7.84 4.61 0.87
CA TYR A 140 -7.35 5.44 1.96
C TYR A 140 -8.44 6.36 2.47
N ASP A 141 -8.32 6.81 3.70
CA ASP A 141 -9.13 7.88 4.26
C ASP A 141 -8.72 9.24 3.67
N MET A 142 -9.04 9.43 2.40
CA MET A 142 -8.74 10.67 1.67
C MET A 142 -9.50 11.86 2.27
N MET A 143 -10.74 11.63 2.74
CA MET A 143 -11.53 12.69 3.37
C MET A 143 -10.87 13.18 4.66
N GLY A 144 -10.40 12.26 5.50
CA GLY A 144 -9.66 12.60 6.72
C GLY A 144 -8.37 13.37 6.42
N MET A 145 -7.64 13.00 5.36
CA MET A 145 -6.47 13.76 4.91
C MET A 145 -6.84 15.18 4.49
N MET A 146 -7.88 15.34 3.67
CA MET A 146 -8.33 16.67 3.21
C MET A 146 -8.80 17.58 4.35
N GLN A 147 -9.47 17.00 5.34
CA GLN A 147 -9.88 17.74 6.55
C GLN A 147 -8.67 18.20 7.36
N GLN A 148 -7.68 17.33 7.58
CA GLN A 148 -6.45 17.68 8.30
C GLN A 148 -5.64 18.75 7.55
N LEU A 149 -5.65 18.74 6.23
CA LEU A 149 -5.01 19.77 5.39
C LEU A 149 -5.80 21.09 5.36
N GLY A 150 -7.05 21.08 5.80
CA GLY A 150 -7.93 22.26 5.78
C GLY A 150 -8.56 22.53 4.42
N ALA A 151 -8.49 21.57 3.50
CA ALA A 151 -9.12 21.67 2.17
C ALA A 151 -10.63 21.43 2.19
N VAL A 152 -11.11 20.72 3.22
CA VAL A 152 -12.53 20.42 3.46
C VAL A 152 -12.84 20.72 4.91
N SER A 153 -13.97 21.42 5.17
CA SER A 153 -14.41 21.68 6.53
C SER A 153 -14.87 20.39 7.20
N PRO A 154 -14.57 20.18 8.51
CA PRO A 154 -15.19 19.13 9.28
C PRO A 154 -16.72 19.29 9.22
N GLN A 155 -17.46 18.21 9.03
CA GLN A 155 -18.91 18.24 9.18
C GLN A 155 -19.23 18.34 10.68
N GLU A 156 -20.10 19.30 11.04
CA GLU A 156 -20.63 19.43 12.39
C GLU A 156 -21.56 18.26 12.74
#